data_1c1c7ef0a8a7d1ce2d978e51afa5faeb
#
_entry.id   1c1c7ef0a8a7d1ce2d978e51afa5faeb
#
_cell.length_a   1.000
_cell.length_b   1.000
_cell.length_c   1.000
_cell.angle_alpha   90.00
_cell.angle_beta   90.00
_cell.angle_gamma   90.00
#
_symmetry.space_group_name_H-M   'P 1'
#
loop_
_entity.id
_entity.type
_entity.pdbx_description
1 polymer ?
#
loop_
_entity_poly.entity_id
_entity_poly.type
_entity_poly.pdbx_seq_one_letter_code
_entity_poly.pdbx_strand_id
1 'polypeptide(L)'
;GIIETNDFASGTKGFRLDSADNGIAEFENISIRGTLKTTVFEKESVNAVGGQLYVANSTTLTGSLNISASAATMSVVNATGFTGSYNNDGEILVAKKISDTGFSTEYMLVQSASRDDPSSDTNFAGKLYVVRGYQSGSSGDFLGDNANQSQSLAPGQVLASTGRIGTGYIRLNANPTDTTTPYIDIVERTGSGVYDVDLKARLGDLSGLSTDRLHGTNPANAGFGLYSQNVFLEGGIVANTGSIGGINMESGKLYNGVGTHGNSNTGFYVDS
;
A
#
# COMPACT_ATOMS: atom_id res chain seq x y z
N GLY A 1 42.63 -2.59 -12.90
CA GLY A 1 42.71 -1.13 -12.84
C GLY A 1 41.83 -0.58 -11.76
N ILE A 2 42.27 0.51 -11.16
CA ILE A 2 41.56 1.21 -10.10
C ILE A 2 41.21 2.60 -10.60
N ILE A 3 39.99 3.04 -10.34
CA ILE A 3 39.53 4.42 -10.49
C ILE A 3 38.99 4.86 -9.15
N GLU A 4 39.60 5.90 -8.56
CA GLU A 4 39.19 6.38 -7.23
C GLU A 4 39.35 7.89 -7.09
N THR A 5 38.68 8.48 -6.08
CA THR A 5 38.93 9.86 -5.71
C THR A 5 40.28 10.00 -5.01
N ASN A 6 40.91 11.16 -5.18
CA ASN A 6 42.26 11.41 -4.66
C ASN A 6 42.38 11.31 -3.13
N ASP A 7 41.26 11.39 -2.43
CA ASP A 7 41.14 11.30 -0.98
C ASP A 7 40.29 10.11 -0.51
N PHE A 8 40.23 9.08 -1.34
CA PHE A 8 39.49 7.87 -1.02
C PHE A 8 39.98 7.24 0.29
N ALA A 9 39.04 6.88 1.15
CA ALA A 9 39.27 6.11 2.34
C ALA A 9 38.11 5.13 2.55
N SER A 10 38.41 3.83 2.42
CA SER A 10 37.43 2.75 2.50
C SER A 10 36.55 2.86 3.75
N GLY A 11 35.23 2.76 3.58
CA GLY A 11 34.24 2.88 4.64
C GLY A 11 34.02 4.30 5.18
N THR A 12 34.72 5.33 4.68
CA THR A 12 34.64 6.68 5.24
C THR A 12 34.38 7.78 4.24
N LYS A 13 35.01 7.78 3.09
CA LYS A 13 34.78 8.84 2.08
C LYS A 13 35.26 8.49 0.68
N GLY A 14 34.63 9.17 -0.30
CA GLY A 14 35.00 9.11 -1.70
C GLY A 14 34.35 7.94 -2.44
N PHE A 15 34.88 7.63 -3.63
CA PHE A 15 34.49 6.45 -4.38
C PHE A 15 35.70 5.68 -4.92
N ARG A 16 35.53 4.39 -5.10
CA ARG A 16 36.49 3.49 -5.73
C ARG A 16 35.81 2.47 -6.61
N LEU A 17 36.37 2.25 -7.78
CA LEU A 17 36.05 1.12 -8.67
C LEU A 17 37.32 0.28 -8.82
N ASP A 18 37.31 -0.95 -8.36
CA ASP A 18 38.46 -1.84 -8.42
C ASP A 18 38.10 -3.12 -9.17
N SER A 19 38.78 -3.33 -10.30
CA SER A 19 38.60 -4.52 -11.12
C SER A 19 39.40 -5.74 -10.63
N ALA A 20 40.34 -5.55 -9.71
CA ALA A 20 41.22 -6.63 -9.24
C ALA A 20 40.59 -7.47 -8.11
N ASP A 21 39.60 -6.94 -7.39
CA ASP A 21 38.96 -7.60 -6.27
C ASP A 21 37.51 -7.98 -6.60
N ASN A 22 37.34 -8.87 -7.60
CA ASN A 22 36.03 -9.31 -8.11
C ASN A 22 35.11 -8.18 -8.60
N GLY A 23 35.64 -7.01 -8.90
CA GLY A 23 34.87 -5.88 -9.40
C GLY A 23 34.11 -5.13 -8.31
N ILE A 24 34.74 -4.79 -7.22
CA ILE A 24 34.15 -3.99 -6.15
C ILE A 24 33.94 -2.54 -6.60
N ALA A 25 32.76 -2.00 -6.28
CA ALA A 25 32.44 -0.59 -6.38
C ALA A 25 32.05 -0.05 -4.99
N GLU A 26 32.84 0.88 -4.46
CA GLU A 26 32.57 1.53 -3.18
C GLU A 26 32.29 3.00 -3.38
N PHE A 27 31.18 3.49 -2.84
CA PHE A 27 30.74 4.87 -2.96
C PHE A 27 30.22 5.37 -1.62
N GLU A 28 30.60 6.56 -1.24
CA GLU A 28 30.03 7.24 -0.07
C GLU A 28 28.52 7.56 -0.29
N ASN A 29 28.18 8.07 -1.48
CA ASN A 29 26.82 8.37 -1.86
C ASN A 29 26.55 7.99 -3.32
N ILE A 30 25.42 7.34 -3.56
CA ILE A 30 24.94 7.02 -4.91
C ILE A 30 23.53 7.57 -5.08
N SER A 31 23.31 8.39 -6.13
CA SER A 31 21.99 8.83 -6.56
C SER A 31 21.66 8.18 -7.91
N ILE A 32 20.67 7.30 -7.91
CA ILE A 32 20.23 6.57 -9.10
C ILE A 32 18.87 7.10 -9.53
N ARG A 33 18.81 7.70 -10.73
CA ARG A 33 17.57 8.22 -11.32
C ARG A 33 16.82 7.18 -12.16
N GLY A 34 17.37 6.01 -12.31
CA GLY A 34 16.79 4.89 -13.04
C GLY A 34 16.57 3.69 -12.13
N THR A 35 16.67 2.50 -12.71
CA THR A 35 16.48 1.24 -12.01
C THR A 35 17.82 0.68 -11.55
N LEU A 36 17.95 0.38 -10.25
CA LEU A 36 19.01 -0.49 -9.74
C LEU A 36 18.55 -1.95 -9.83
N LYS A 37 19.24 -2.76 -10.62
CA LYS A 37 18.98 -4.20 -10.71
C LYS A 37 20.10 -4.95 -10.00
N THR A 38 19.78 -5.68 -8.94
CA THR A 38 20.70 -6.48 -8.16
C THR A 38 20.10 -7.84 -7.84
N THR A 39 20.94 -8.87 -7.72
CA THR A 39 20.53 -10.22 -7.33
C THR A 39 20.32 -10.34 -5.82
N VAL A 40 21.15 -9.63 -5.04
CA VAL A 40 21.07 -9.59 -3.59
C VAL A 40 21.27 -8.14 -3.14
N PHE A 41 20.44 -7.67 -2.23
CA PHE A 41 20.58 -6.37 -1.58
C PHE A 41 20.81 -6.60 -0.10
N GLU A 42 22.06 -6.39 0.36
CA GLU A 42 22.41 -6.40 1.78
C GLU A 42 22.53 -4.97 2.30
N LYS A 43 22.06 -4.75 3.49
CA LYS A 43 22.12 -3.46 4.16
C LYS A 43 22.50 -3.63 5.61
N GLU A 44 23.55 -2.95 6.05
CA GLU A 44 24.00 -2.94 7.45
C GLU A 44 23.07 -2.19 8.40
N SER A 45 22.33 -1.21 7.90
CA SER A 45 21.29 -0.53 8.68
C SER A 45 20.04 -0.31 7.85
N VAL A 46 18.89 -0.66 8.40
CA VAL A 46 17.58 -0.37 7.78
C VAL A 46 17.17 1.04 8.20
N ASN A 47 17.39 2.04 7.33
CA ASN A 47 16.62 3.28 7.44
C ASN A 47 15.21 2.98 6.96
N ALA A 48 14.24 3.09 7.85
CA ALA A 48 12.85 2.82 7.52
C ALA A 48 12.41 3.64 6.31
N VAL A 49 11.73 3.00 5.36
CA VAL A 49 10.92 3.74 4.40
C VAL A 49 9.85 4.44 5.22
N GLY A 50 9.92 5.78 5.28
CA GLY A 50 9.02 6.54 6.14
C GLY A 50 7.56 6.26 5.83
N GLY A 51 6.86 5.68 6.77
CA GLY A 51 5.44 5.72 6.91
C GLY A 51 4.65 4.63 6.21
N GLN A 52 4.59 4.53 4.89
CA GLN A 52 3.68 3.62 4.19
C GLN A 52 4.32 2.96 2.97
N LEU A 53 4.08 1.67 2.80
CA LEU A 53 4.41 0.91 1.60
C LEU A 53 3.13 0.31 1.00
N TYR A 54 2.96 0.49 -0.31
CA TYR A 54 1.90 -0.16 -1.09
C TYR A 54 2.50 -1.30 -1.91
N VAL A 55 1.92 -2.49 -1.79
CA VAL A 55 2.18 -3.61 -2.70
C VAL A 55 1.00 -3.68 -3.66
N ALA A 56 1.23 -3.21 -4.87
CA ALA A 56 0.23 -3.03 -5.90
C ALA A 56 0.89 -3.01 -7.29
N ASN A 57 0.10 -3.07 -8.36
CA ASN A 57 0.62 -2.76 -9.68
C ASN A 57 1.16 -1.32 -9.70
N SER A 58 2.32 -1.12 -10.28
CA SER A 58 2.97 0.19 -10.29
C SER A 58 3.74 0.43 -11.58
N THR A 59 3.92 1.71 -11.88
CA THR A 59 4.74 2.16 -13.00
C THR A 59 5.47 3.44 -12.64
N THR A 60 6.36 3.88 -13.51
CA THR A 60 7.15 5.10 -13.30
C THR A 60 7.01 5.99 -14.52
N LEU A 61 6.86 7.30 -14.29
CA LEU A 61 6.85 8.29 -15.37
C LEU A 61 8.20 8.35 -16.08
N THR A 62 8.17 8.39 -17.42
CA THR A 62 9.35 8.64 -18.26
C THR A 62 9.47 10.09 -18.69
N GLY A 63 8.38 10.84 -18.63
CA GLY A 63 8.30 12.27 -18.96
C GLY A 63 7.74 13.11 -17.82
N SER A 64 7.90 14.41 -17.91
CA SER A 64 7.27 15.34 -16.98
C SER A 64 5.78 15.43 -17.21
N LEU A 65 5.02 15.60 -16.14
CA LEU A 65 3.58 15.73 -16.17
C LEU A 65 3.20 17.04 -15.46
N ASN A 66 2.70 18.01 -16.23
CA ASN A 66 2.29 19.30 -15.69
C ASN A 66 0.93 19.23 -15.01
N ILE A 67 0.63 20.22 -14.19
CA ILE A 67 -0.70 20.43 -13.63
C ILE A 67 -1.71 20.50 -14.78
N SER A 68 -2.82 19.75 -14.64
CA SER A 68 -3.90 19.70 -15.62
C SER A 68 -5.26 19.65 -14.93
N ALA A 69 -6.21 20.41 -15.44
CA ALA A 69 -7.59 20.41 -14.96
C ALA A 69 -8.46 19.27 -15.55
N SER A 70 -7.88 18.43 -16.42
CA SER A 70 -8.64 17.43 -17.17
C SER A 70 -7.80 16.19 -17.45
N ALA A 71 -8.18 15.45 -18.49
CA ALA A 71 -7.41 14.30 -18.94
C ALA A 71 -5.99 14.66 -19.40
N ALA A 72 -5.08 13.75 -19.19
CA ALA A 72 -3.70 13.84 -19.66
C ALA A 72 -3.22 12.49 -20.17
N THR A 73 -2.24 12.55 -21.06
CA THR A 73 -1.49 11.38 -21.52
C THR A 73 -0.13 11.40 -20.83
N MET A 74 0.22 10.31 -20.22
CA MET A 74 1.53 10.16 -19.57
C MET A 74 2.29 8.98 -20.13
N SER A 75 3.58 9.18 -20.38
CA SER A 75 4.48 8.12 -20.81
C SER A 75 5.07 7.42 -19.60
N VAL A 76 5.07 6.10 -19.62
CA VAL A 76 5.46 5.25 -18.49
C VAL A 76 6.40 4.14 -18.93
N VAL A 77 7.22 3.67 -18.01
CA VAL A 77 8.15 2.54 -18.26
C VAL A 77 7.42 1.23 -18.46
N ASN A 78 6.23 1.09 -17.90
CA ASN A 78 5.39 -0.09 -18.03
C ASN A 78 3.92 0.31 -18.08
N ALA A 79 3.27 0.09 -19.21
CA ALA A 79 1.83 0.29 -19.41
C ALA A 79 1.03 -1.02 -19.29
N THR A 80 1.71 -2.15 -19.02
CA THR A 80 1.06 -3.47 -18.96
C THR A 80 0.36 -3.66 -17.61
N GLY A 81 -0.80 -4.29 -17.66
CA GLY A 81 -1.55 -4.64 -16.45
C GLY A 81 -2.41 -3.51 -15.90
N PHE A 82 -2.42 -2.34 -16.53
CA PHE A 82 -3.35 -1.27 -16.17
C PHE A 82 -4.64 -1.38 -16.99
N THR A 83 -5.75 -1.37 -16.28
CA THR A 83 -7.07 -1.44 -16.89
C THR A 83 -7.75 -0.09 -16.84
N GLY A 84 -8.10 0.42 -18.01
CA GLY A 84 -8.85 1.67 -18.14
C GLY A 84 -10.32 1.42 -18.45
N SER A 85 -11.16 2.39 -18.13
CA SER A 85 -12.53 2.45 -18.58
C SER A 85 -13.07 3.87 -18.66
N TYR A 86 -13.90 4.12 -19.65
CA TYR A 86 -14.63 5.38 -19.79
C TYR A 86 -15.80 5.53 -18.80
N ASN A 87 -16.21 4.44 -18.15
CA ASN A 87 -17.34 4.42 -17.20
C ASN A 87 -16.91 4.61 -15.74
N ASN A 88 -15.72 5.15 -15.49
CA ASN A 88 -15.17 5.40 -14.18
C ASN A 88 -14.89 4.14 -13.33
N ASP A 89 -14.82 2.97 -13.95
CA ASP A 89 -14.45 1.70 -13.31
C ASP A 89 -13.01 1.27 -13.61
N GLY A 90 -12.21 2.16 -14.19
CA GLY A 90 -10.77 1.97 -14.39
C GLY A 90 -9.99 1.96 -13.08
N GLU A 91 -8.72 1.59 -13.18
CA GLU A 91 -7.82 1.64 -12.04
C GLU A 91 -7.59 3.07 -11.57
N ILE A 92 -7.50 3.25 -10.27
CA ILE A 92 -7.12 4.52 -9.66
C ILE A 92 -5.66 4.45 -9.25
N LEU A 93 -4.86 5.31 -9.85
CA LEU A 93 -3.45 5.48 -9.51
C LEU A 93 -3.28 6.52 -8.41
N VAL A 94 -2.28 6.32 -7.57
CA VAL A 94 -1.84 7.28 -6.58
C VAL A 94 -0.40 7.69 -6.85
N ALA A 95 -0.16 8.99 -6.90
CA ALA A 95 1.16 9.61 -6.88
C ALA A 95 1.36 10.32 -5.54
N LYS A 96 2.44 9.99 -4.85
CA LYS A 96 2.86 10.72 -3.64
C LYS A 96 4.12 11.50 -3.93
N LYS A 97 4.07 12.80 -3.72
CA LYS A 97 5.21 13.70 -3.88
C LYS A 97 5.61 14.23 -2.51
N ILE A 98 6.90 14.18 -2.24
CA ILE A 98 7.48 14.82 -1.04
C ILE A 98 7.60 16.32 -1.33
N SER A 99 7.15 17.13 -0.39
CA SER A 99 7.34 18.58 -0.38
C SER A 99 7.96 19.01 0.95
N ASP A 100 8.41 20.25 1.03
CA ASP A 100 9.01 20.80 2.26
C ASP A 100 8.05 20.78 3.48
N THR A 101 6.76 20.69 3.23
CA THR A 101 5.70 20.67 4.26
C THR A 101 5.09 19.28 4.50
N GLY A 102 5.61 18.22 3.84
CA GLY A 102 5.11 16.86 3.97
C GLY A 102 4.83 16.17 2.64
N PHE A 103 3.84 15.26 2.62
CA PHE A 103 3.44 14.56 1.42
C PHE A 103 2.23 15.21 0.79
N SER A 104 2.31 15.50 -0.50
CA SER A 104 1.13 15.76 -1.32
C SER A 104 0.75 14.49 -2.09
N THR A 105 -0.55 14.24 -2.23
CA THR A 105 -1.08 13.04 -2.87
C THR A 105 -2.01 13.45 -4.02
N GLU A 106 -1.79 12.88 -5.19
CA GLU A 106 -2.72 12.99 -6.31
C GLU A 106 -3.27 11.63 -6.67
N TYR A 107 -4.56 11.56 -6.92
CA TYR A 107 -5.22 10.41 -7.51
C TYR A 107 -5.52 10.65 -8.98
N MET A 108 -5.42 9.60 -9.80
CA MET A 108 -5.67 9.64 -11.23
C MET A 108 -6.48 8.43 -11.64
N LEU A 109 -7.55 8.62 -12.42
CA LEU A 109 -8.32 7.54 -12.99
C LEU A 109 -7.75 7.15 -14.35
N VAL A 110 -7.41 5.89 -14.54
CA VAL A 110 -6.96 5.35 -15.82
C VAL A 110 -8.17 5.19 -16.74
N GLN A 111 -8.15 5.85 -17.89
CA GLN A 111 -9.16 5.72 -18.94
C GLN A 111 -8.77 4.69 -19.99
N SER A 112 -7.48 4.61 -20.32
CA SER A 112 -6.94 3.57 -21.18
C SER A 112 -5.43 3.43 -21.00
N ALA A 113 -4.90 2.28 -21.41
CA ALA A 113 -3.48 2.00 -21.45
C ALA A 113 -3.09 1.49 -22.84
N SER A 114 -1.95 1.90 -23.33
CA SER A 114 -1.42 1.47 -24.63
C SER A 114 0.08 1.25 -24.55
N ARG A 115 0.55 0.08 -24.96
CA ARG A 115 1.98 -0.18 -25.14
C ARG A 115 2.48 0.45 -26.42
N ASP A 116 3.71 0.97 -26.41
CA ASP A 116 4.35 1.53 -27.62
C ASP A 116 4.66 0.42 -28.63
N ASP A 117 5.06 -0.76 -28.15
CA ASP A 117 5.27 -1.96 -28.97
C ASP A 117 4.55 -3.17 -28.35
N PRO A 118 3.29 -3.45 -28.78
CA PRO A 118 2.53 -4.60 -28.28
C PRO A 118 3.13 -5.96 -28.67
N SER A 119 4.00 -6.02 -29.68
CA SER A 119 4.64 -7.26 -30.14
C SER A 119 5.91 -7.64 -29.38
N SER A 120 6.45 -6.71 -28.59
CA SER A 120 7.66 -6.95 -27.79
C SER A 120 7.34 -7.71 -26.51
N ASP A 121 8.06 -8.78 -26.23
CA ASP A 121 7.97 -9.53 -24.98
C ASP A 121 8.84 -8.94 -23.84
N THR A 122 9.67 -7.95 -24.16
CA THR A 122 10.64 -7.36 -23.23
C THR A 122 10.47 -5.86 -23.03
N ASN A 123 9.81 -5.16 -23.94
CA ASN A 123 9.54 -3.73 -23.83
C ASN A 123 8.07 -3.50 -23.46
N PHE A 124 7.83 -3.03 -22.25
CA PHE A 124 6.50 -2.74 -21.71
C PHE A 124 6.19 -1.25 -21.64
N ALA A 125 7.10 -0.40 -22.13
CA ALA A 125 6.89 1.04 -22.18
C ALA A 125 5.62 1.40 -22.98
N GLY A 126 5.01 2.49 -22.61
CA GLY A 126 3.78 2.92 -23.26
C GLY A 126 3.18 4.17 -22.63
N LYS A 127 1.90 4.32 -22.85
CA LYS A 127 1.12 5.49 -22.42
C LYS A 127 -0.08 5.08 -21.61
N LEU A 128 -0.33 5.84 -20.56
CA LEU A 128 -1.57 5.81 -19.81
C LEU A 128 -2.33 7.11 -20.08
N TYR A 129 -3.60 6.97 -20.41
CA TYR A 129 -4.54 8.08 -20.55
C TYR A 129 -5.32 8.16 -19.25
N VAL A 130 -5.21 9.28 -18.54
CA VAL A 130 -5.74 9.41 -17.18
C VAL A 130 -6.52 10.70 -17.01
N VAL A 131 -7.46 10.69 -16.09
CA VAL A 131 -8.04 11.91 -15.53
C VAL A 131 -7.21 12.30 -14.31
N ARG A 132 -6.70 13.53 -14.36
CA ARG A 132 -5.83 14.10 -13.33
C ARG A 132 -6.65 14.67 -12.17
N GLY A 133 -6.07 14.62 -10.96
CA GLY A 133 -6.74 15.16 -9.78
C GLY A 133 -8.08 14.51 -9.50
N TYR A 134 -8.21 13.21 -9.75
CA TYR A 134 -9.46 12.49 -9.64
C TYR A 134 -9.93 12.41 -8.19
N GLN A 135 -11.16 12.83 -7.95
CA GLN A 135 -11.76 12.86 -6.62
C GLN A 135 -13.15 12.26 -6.59
N SER A 136 -13.48 11.35 -7.44
CA SER A 136 -14.82 10.95 -7.53
C SER A 136 -15.52 10.71 -6.20
N GLY A 137 -16.56 11.44 -6.03
CA GLY A 137 -17.72 11.01 -5.33
C GLY A 137 -18.60 10.13 -6.21
N SER A 138 -19.65 9.63 -5.69
CA SER A 138 -20.58 8.66 -6.23
C SER A 138 -21.32 9.02 -7.52
N SER A 139 -20.91 9.96 -8.32
CA SER A 139 -21.68 10.39 -9.50
C SER A 139 -20.88 10.81 -10.71
N GLY A 140 -19.71 10.25 -10.90
CA GLY A 140 -18.96 10.50 -12.13
C GLY A 140 -18.51 11.95 -12.30
N ASP A 141 -18.48 12.65 -11.23
CA ASP A 141 -17.98 13.99 -11.15
C ASP A 141 -16.49 14.01 -11.38
N PHE A 142 -16.13 14.09 -12.65
CA PHE A 142 -14.85 14.67 -13.04
C PHE A 142 -14.90 16.15 -12.67
N LEU A 143 -14.47 16.44 -11.47
CA LEU A 143 -14.95 17.58 -10.89
C LEU A 143 -14.21 18.79 -11.11
N GLY A 144 -14.99 19.70 -11.29
CA GLY A 144 -14.69 21.09 -11.37
C GLY A 144 -13.54 21.44 -10.44
N ASP A 145 -12.44 21.93 -10.91
CA ASP A 145 -11.18 22.30 -10.28
C ASP A 145 -10.19 21.16 -9.97
N ASN A 146 -10.09 20.18 -10.88
CA ASN A 146 -9.04 19.17 -10.86
C ASN A 146 -7.63 19.81 -10.89
N ALA A 147 -7.50 21.03 -11.36
CA ALA A 147 -6.22 21.74 -11.37
C ALA A 147 -5.61 21.90 -9.97
N ASN A 148 -6.45 22.11 -8.95
CA ASN A 148 -5.98 22.25 -7.57
C ASN A 148 -5.62 20.90 -6.93
N GLN A 149 -6.06 19.80 -7.52
CA GLN A 149 -5.78 18.45 -7.02
C GLN A 149 -4.64 17.78 -7.78
N SER A 150 -4.37 18.21 -9.02
CA SER A 150 -3.26 17.71 -9.81
C SER A 150 -1.95 18.38 -9.40
N GLN A 151 -0.86 17.65 -9.62
CA GLN A 151 0.47 18.09 -9.23
C GLN A 151 1.41 18.11 -10.45
N SER A 152 2.45 18.91 -10.38
CA SER A 152 3.57 18.78 -11.31
C SER A 152 4.43 17.59 -10.89
N LEU A 153 4.51 16.58 -11.73
CA LEU A 153 5.27 15.36 -11.50
C LEU A 153 6.46 15.27 -12.46
N ALA A 154 7.60 14.87 -11.95
CA ALA A 154 8.84 14.74 -12.72
C ALA A 154 9.02 13.32 -13.28
N PRO A 155 9.87 13.12 -14.29
CA PRO A 155 10.34 11.79 -14.67
C PRO A 155 10.91 11.05 -13.46
N GLY A 156 10.66 9.75 -13.36
CA GLY A 156 11.05 8.94 -12.21
C GLY A 156 10.00 8.89 -11.09
N GLN A 157 8.91 9.66 -11.18
CA GLN A 157 7.82 9.57 -10.21
C GLN A 157 7.13 8.20 -10.32
N VAL A 158 7.06 7.51 -9.19
CA VAL A 158 6.33 6.23 -9.08
C VAL A 158 4.84 6.51 -8.93
N LEU A 159 4.05 5.72 -9.66
CA LEU A 159 2.59 5.67 -9.61
C LEU A 159 2.19 4.27 -9.18
N ALA A 160 1.44 4.15 -8.09
CA ALA A 160 0.93 2.89 -7.59
C ALA A 160 -0.58 2.78 -7.83
N SER A 161 -1.05 1.61 -8.26
CA SER A 161 -2.48 1.36 -8.42
C SER A 161 -3.13 1.08 -7.06
N THR A 162 -4.25 1.70 -6.78
CA THR A 162 -5.13 1.32 -5.67
C THR A 162 -6.25 0.37 -6.12
N GLY A 163 -6.10 -0.18 -7.31
CA GLY A 163 -7.03 -1.14 -7.90
C GLY A 163 -8.20 -0.52 -8.65
N ARG A 164 -8.98 -1.38 -9.26
CA ARG A 164 -10.33 -1.14 -9.79
C ARG A 164 -11.34 -1.94 -8.98
N ILE A 165 -12.63 -1.75 -9.23
CA ILE A 165 -13.70 -2.52 -8.55
C ILE A 165 -13.43 -4.02 -8.63
N GLY A 166 -13.44 -4.70 -7.49
CA GLY A 166 -13.14 -6.12 -7.33
C GLY A 166 -11.66 -6.48 -7.28
N THR A 167 -10.75 -5.49 -7.32
CA THR A 167 -9.32 -5.65 -7.07
C THR A 167 -8.87 -4.71 -5.95
N GLY A 168 -7.60 -4.73 -5.58
CA GLY A 168 -7.15 -3.89 -4.47
C GLY A 168 -5.64 -3.87 -4.31
N TYR A 169 -5.19 -3.63 -3.10
CA TYR A 169 -3.79 -3.50 -2.75
C TYR A 169 -3.51 -3.97 -1.32
N ILE A 170 -2.24 -4.23 -1.03
CA ILE A 170 -1.77 -4.43 0.33
C ILE A 170 -1.08 -3.15 0.78
N ARG A 171 -1.39 -2.70 1.99
CA ARG A 171 -0.76 -1.54 2.61
C ARG A 171 -0.06 -1.94 3.89
N LEU A 172 1.23 -1.66 3.98
CA LEU A 172 1.98 -1.70 5.23
C LEU A 172 2.07 -0.27 5.76
N ASN A 173 1.63 -0.04 6.98
CA ASN A 173 1.66 1.28 7.59
C ASN A 173 2.40 1.21 8.93
N ALA A 174 3.46 1.98 9.05
CA ALA A 174 4.24 2.19 10.27
C ALA A 174 4.56 3.68 10.46
N ASN A 175 3.65 4.56 10.00
CA ASN A 175 3.83 5.99 10.11
C ASN A 175 3.78 6.44 11.58
N PRO A 176 4.83 7.04 12.13
CA PRO A 176 4.86 7.46 13.54
C PRO A 176 3.87 8.58 13.89
N THR A 177 3.32 9.29 12.89
CA THR A 177 2.31 10.32 13.11
C THR A 177 0.88 9.75 13.15
N ASP A 178 0.70 8.50 12.76
CA ASP A 178 -0.57 7.79 12.86
C ASP A 178 -0.55 6.92 14.13
N THR A 179 -1.33 7.30 15.13
CA THR A 179 -1.37 6.63 16.44
C THR A 179 -2.02 5.25 16.41
N THR A 180 -2.53 4.81 15.26
CA THR A 180 -3.18 3.51 15.08
C THR A 180 -2.29 2.52 14.30
N THR A 181 -0.99 2.72 14.33
CA THR A 181 0.01 1.88 13.64
C THR A 181 0.91 1.14 14.65
N PRO A 182 1.66 0.09 14.22
CA PRO A 182 1.79 -0.44 12.86
C PRO A 182 0.74 -1.49 12.47
N TYR A 183 0.46 -1.59 11.17
CA TYR A 183 -0.42 -2.63 10.64
C TYR A 183 -0.14 -3.00 9.17
N ILE A 184 -0.65 -4.16 8.76
CA ILE A 184 -0.74 -4.64 7.38
C ILE A 184 -2.21 -4.76 7.03
N ASP A 185 -2.66 -4.06 5.99
CA ASP A 185 -4.02 -4.10 5.48
C ASP A 185 -4.09 -4.80 4.13
N ILE A 186 -5.09 -5.65 3.95
CA ILE A 186 -5.57 -6.12 2.65
C ILE A 186 -6.85 -5.39 2.33
N VAL A 187 -6.85 -4.63 1.25
CA VAL A 187 -7.91 -3.70 0.90
C VAL A 187 -8.45 -4.04 -0.49
N GLU A 188 -9.76 -4.08 -0.63
CA GLU A 188 -10.45 -4.23 -1.90
C GLU A 188 -11.12 -2.90 -2.29
N ARG A 189 -11.08 -2.57 -3.58
CA ARG A 189 -11.85 -1.46 -4.11
C ARG A 189 -13.27 -1.89 -4.43
N THR A 190 -14.22 -1.21 -3.85
CA THR A 190 -15.66 -1.54 -3.95
C THR A 190 -16.44 -0.58 -4.85
N GLY A 191 -15.86 0.55 -5.22
CA GLY A 191 -16.49 1.56 -6.06
C GLY A 191 -15.49 2.42 -6.82
N SER A 192 -16.03 3.36 -7.61
CA SER A 192 -15.27 4.25 -8.48
C SER A 192 -14.63 5.44 -7.75
N GLY A 193 -15.04 5.73 -6.51
CA GLY A 193 -14.46 6.80 -5.72
C GLY A 193 -13.08 6.45 -5.18
N VAL A 194 -12.26 7.46 -4.95
CA VAL A 194 -10.90 7.26 -4.40
C VAL A 194 -10.90 6.60 -3.03
N TYR A 195 -11.97 6.80 -2.26
CA TYR A 195 -12.16 6.25 -0.92
C TYR A 195 -13.13 5.06 -0.88
N ASP A 196 -13.66 4.63 -2.03
CA ASP A 196 -14.55 3.47 -2.12
C ASP A 196 -13.73 2.18 -2.01
N VAL A 197 -13.23 1.95 -0.82
CA VAL A 197 -12.40 0.80 -0.48
C VAL A 197 -12.92 0.13 0.78
N ASP A 198 -12.83 -1.19 0.83
CA ASP A 198 -13.20 -1.99 1.98
C ASP A 198 -12.02 -2.79 2.51
N LEU A 199 -11.82 -2.74 3.81
CA LEU A 199 -10.80 -3.51 4.50
C LEU A 199 -11.25 -4.97 4.64
N LYS A 200 -10.53 -5.89 4.03
CA LYS A 200 -10.81 -7.33 4.09
C LYS A 200 -10.08 -8.02 5.23
N ALA A 201 -8.85 -7.61 5.50
CA ALA A 201 -8.10 -8.11 6.64
C ALA A 201 -7.10 -7.06 7.13
N ARG A 202 -6.83 -7.07 8.43
CA ARG A 202 -5.75 -6.31 9.10
C ARG A 202 -4.99 -7.21 10.04
N LEU A 203 -3.67 -7.16 9.98
CA LEU A 203 -2.76 -7.73 10.96
C LEU A 203 -1.96 -6.58 11.58
N GLY A 204 -2.04 -6.42 12.90
CA GLY A 204 -1.35 -5.36 13.63
C GLY A 204 -2.25 -4.63 14.60
N ASP A 205 -2.09 -3.32 14.72
CA ASP A 205 -2.91 -2.48 15.60
C ASP A 205 -4.35 -2.38 15.08
N LEU A 206 -5.30 -2.81 15.90
CA LEU A 206 -6.73 -2.79 15.58
C LEU A 206 -7.45 -1.54 16.09
N SER A 207 -6.77 -0.68 16.83
CA SER A 207 -7.37 0.53 17.45
C SER A 207 -7.92 1.54 16.42
N GLY A 208 -7.45 1.48 15.17
CA GLY A 208 -7.98 2.28 14.06
C GLY A 208 -9.22 1.70 13.37
N LEU A 209 -9.75 0.56 13.81
CA LEU A 209 -10.97 -0.03 13.27
C LEU A 209 -12.21 0.52 13.93
N SER A 210 -13.36 0.47 13.24
CA SER A 210 -14.64 0.84 13.84
C SER A 210 -15.12 -0.22 14.84
N THR A 211 -15.95 0.20 15.79
CA THR A 211 -16.62 -0.69 16.74
C THR A 211 -17.43 -1.79 16.05
N ASP A 212 -18.06 -1.47 14.91
CA ASP A 212 -18.84 -2.44 14.13
C ASP A 212 -17.94 -3.57 13.56
N ARG A 213 -16.74 -3.23 13.08
CA ARG A 213 -15.76 -4.23 12.61
C ARG A 213 -15.23 -5.10 13.75
N LEU A 214 -15.19 -4.56 14.95
CA LEU A 214 -14.72 -5.24 16.15
C LEU A 214 -15.87 -5.88 16.95
N HIS A 215 -17.04 -6.05 16.34
CA HIS A 215 -18.21 -6.67 16.95
C HIS A 215 -18.58 -6.11 18.33
N GLY A 216 -18.55 -4.78 18.47
CA GLY A 216 -18.89 -4.07 19.69
C GLY A 216 -17.71 -3.86 20.64
N THR A 217 -16.53 -4.40 20.35
CA THR A 217 -15.33 -4.10 21.14
C THR A 217 -14.91 -2.64 20.93
N ASN A 218 -14.63 -1.94 22.02
CA ASN A 218 -14.08 -0.59 21.94
C ASN A 218 -12.70 -0.65 21.25
N PRO A 219 -12.49 0.11 20.14
CA PRO A 219 -11.22 0.11 19.43
C PRO A 219 -9.99 0.38 20.30
N ALA A 220 -10.10 1.28 21.28
CA ALA A 220 -9.01 1.58 22.22
C ALA A 220 -8.55 0.36 23.03
N ASN A 221 -9.38 -0.66 23.17
CA ASN A 221 -9.09 -1.89 23.92
C ASN A 221 -8.76 -3.07 23.00
N ALA A 222 -8.82 -2.90 21.67
CA ALA A 222 -8.63 -3.99 20.74
C ALA A 222 -7.18 -4.48 20.67
N GLY A 223 -6.21 -3.55 20.85
CA GLY A 223 -4.79 -3.87 20.82
C GLY A 223 -4.31 -4.44 19.48
N PHE A 224 -3.26 -5.25 19.54
CA PHE A 224 -2.68 -5.91 18.36
C PHE A 224 -3.36 -7.26 18.12
N GLY A 225 -3.74 -7.52 16.86
CA GLY A 225 -4.43 -8.74 16.51
C GLY A 225 -4.62 -8.94 15.02
N LEU A 226 -5.47 -9.89 14.67
CA LEU A 226 -5.93 -10.15 13.32
C LEU A 226 -7.43 -9.85 13.23
N TYR A 227 -7.78 -8.92 12.35
CA TYR A 227 -9.14 -8.74 11.83
C TYR A 227 -9.20 -9.36 10.44
N SER A 228 -10.22 -10.19 10.16
CA SER A 228 -10.49 -10.72 8.83
C SER A 228 -11.98 -11.00 8.67
N GLN A 229 -12.53 -10.75 7.48
CA GLN A 229 -13.92 -11.08 7.18
C GLN A 229 -14.16 -12.59 7.14
N ASN A 230 -13.16 -13.38 6.70
CA ASN A 230 -13.22 -14.83 6.67
C ASN A 230 -11.90 -15.42 7.16
N VAL A 231 -11.98 -16.45 7.99
CA VAL A 231 -10.82 -17.21 8.47
C VAL A 231 -11.09 -18.68 8.28
N PHE A 232 -10.21 -19.37 7.52
CA PHE A 232 -10.20 -20.81 7.36
C PHE A 232 -8.95 -21.33 8.06
N LEU A 233 -9.14 -22.18 9.08
CA LEU A 233 -8.05 -22.73 9.87
C LEU A 233 -8.00 -24.24 9.68
N GLU A 234 -6.81 -24.76 9.40
CA GLU A 234 -6.52 -26.18 9.37
C GLU A 234 -5.49 -26.48 10.46
N GLY A 235 -5.86 -27.30 11.45
CA GLY A 235 -5.04 -27.60 12.62
C GLY A 235 -5.70 -27.20 13.94
N GLY A 236 -4.89 -26.93 14.95
CA GLY A 236 -5.36 -26.58 16.30
C GLY A 236 -5.50 -25.08 16.53
N ILE A 237 -6.46 -24.72 17.38
CA ILE A 237 -6.61 -23.35 17.91
C ILE A 237 -6.34 -23.42 19.41
N VAL A 238 -5.42 -22.59 19.90
CA VAL A 238 -5.18 -22.40 21.32
C VAL A 238 -5.59 -20.97 21.68
N ALA A 239 -6.62 -20.84 22.49
CA ALA A 239 -7.11 -19.57 22.99
C ALA A 239 -7.36 -19.67 24.50
N ASN A 240 -6.89 -18.69 25.25
CA ASN A 240 -7.13 -18.64 26.70
C ASN A 240 -8.51 -18.07 27.02
N THR A 241 -8.95 -17.11 26.20
CA THR A 241 -10.26 -16.45 26.30
C THR A 241 -10.75 -16.06 24.92
N GLY A 242 -12.04 -15.96 24.73
CA GLY A 242 -12.63 -15.53 23.47
C GLY A 242 -14.13 -15.75 23.41
N SER A 243 -14.71 -15.44 22.23
CA SER A 243 -16.10 -15.72 21.92
C SER A 243 -16.24 -16.21 20.49
N ILE A 244 -16.96 -17.28 20.28
CA ILE A 244 -17.25 -17.86 18.94
C ILE A 244 -18.75 -18.08 18.85
N GLY A 245 -19.44 -17.38 17.93
CA GLY A 245 -20.87 -17.55 17.70
C GLY A 245 -21.73 -17.26 18.95
N GLY A 246 -21.28 -16.35 19.82
CA GLY A 246 -21.96 -16.03 21.08
C GLY A 246 -21.68 -17.00 22.23
N ILE A 247 -20.81 -17.97 22.02
CA ILE A 247 -20.29 -18.84 23.09
C ILE A 247 -18.96 -18.24 23.54
N ASN A 248 -18.88 -17.90 24.83
CA ASN A 248 -17.69 -17.37 25.47
C ASN A 248 -16.80 -18.51 25.97
N MET A 249 -15.50 -18.32 25.82
CA MET A 249 -14.47 -19.19 26.35
C MET A 249 -13.66 -18.43 27.40
N GLU A 250 -13.50 -19.00 28.56
CA GLU A 250 -12.60 -18.55 29.62
C GLU A 250 -11.86 -19.75 30.17
N SER A 251 -10.85 -19.51 31.02
CA SER A 251 -10.10 -20.59 31.62
C SER A 251 -11.01 -21.58 32.34
N GLY A 252 -11.09 -22.81 31.83
CA GLY A 252 -11.91 -23.87 32.38
C GLY A 252 -13.41 -23.78 32.10
N LYS A 253 -13.88 -22.78 31.32
CA LYS A 253 -15.32 -22.56 31.09
C LYS A 253 -15.66 -22.36 29.63
N LEU A 254 -16.83 -22.87 29.26
CA LEU A 254 -17.48 -22.60 27.97
C LEU A 254 -18.95 -22.28 28.25
N TYR A 255 -19.42 -21.07 27.85
CA TYR A 255 -20.77 -20.65 28.22
C TYR A 255 -21.34 -19.63 27.24
N ASN A 256 -22.66 -19.41 27.26
CA ASN A 256 -23.28 -18.22 26.70
C ASN A 256 -24.08 -17.46 27.76
N GLY A 257 -24.23 -16.14 27.59
CA GLY A 257 -24.88 -15.28 28.56
C GLY A 257 -23.96 -14.84 29.71
N VAL A 258 -24.41 -14.93 30.95
CA VAL A 258 -23.71 -14.36 32.12
C VAL A 258 -22.52 -15.21 32.61
N GLY A 259 -22.42 -16.46 32.19
CA GLY A 259 -21.31 -17.34 32.58
C GLY A 259 -21.33 -17.80 34.04
N THR A 260 -22.51 -17.80 34.67
CA THR A 260 -22.72 -18.30 36.03
C THR A 260 -23.71 -19.46 35.98
N HIS A 261 -23.30 -20.62 36.50
CA HIS A 261 -24.15 -21.82 36.54
C HIS A 261 -25.46 -21.53 37.33
N GLY A 262 -26.60 -21.95 36.77
CA GLY A 262 -27.90 -21.77 37.36
C GLY A 262 -28.47 -20.33 37.22
N ASN A 263 -27.80 -19.40 36.60
CA ASN A 263 -28.37 -18.08 36.31
C ASN A 263 -29.35 -18.16 35.13
N SER A 264 -30.54 -17.56 35.25
CA SER A 264 -31.57 -17.61 34.22
C SER A 264 -31.14 -16.99 32.86
N ASN A 265 -30.10 -16.17 32.84
CA ASN A 265 -29.52 -15.54 31.64
C ASN A 265 -28.30 -16.32 31.11
N THR A 266 -28.05 -17.54 31.62
CA THR A 266 -27.03 -18.48 31.12
C THR A 266 -27.74 -19.64 30.46
N GLY A 267 -27.75 -19.68 29.13
CA GLY A 267 -28.44 -20.70 28.36
C GLY A 267 -27.62 -21.99 28.18
N PHE A 268 -26.29 -21.89 28.26
CA PHE A 268 -25.33 -22.98 28.12
C PHE A 268 -24.14 -22.72 29.02
N TYR A 269 -23.69 -23.78 29.73
CA TYR A 269 -22.56 -23.71 30.65
C TYR A 269 -21.86 -25.04 30.79
N VAL A 270 -20.56 -25.09 30.55
CA VAL A 270 -19.67 -26.21 30.84
C VAL A 270 -18.48 -25.67 31.65
N ASP A 271 -18.15 -26.36 32.71
CA ASP A 271 -17.03 -26.05 33.61
C ASP A 271 -16.23 -27.34 33.83
N SER A 272 -14.91 -27.24 33.96
CA SER A 272 -14.00 -28.35 34.19
C SER A 272 -13.49 -28.43 35.63
#